data_db700a81d3a417cdcc7b48316827e31f
#
_entry.id   db700a81d3a417cdcc7b48316827e31f
#
_cell.length_a   1.000
_cell.length_b   1.000
_cell.length_c   1.000
_cell.angle_alpha   90.00
_cell.angle_beta   90.00
_cell.angle_gamma   90.00
#
_symmetry.space_group_name_H-M   'P 1'
#
loop_
_entity.id
_entity.type
_entity.pdbx_description
1 polymer ?
#
loop_
_entity_poly.entity_id
_entity_poly.type
_entity_poly.pdbx_seq_one_letter_code
_entity_poly.pdbx_strand_id
1 'polypeptide(L)'
;MNTGAGNGVAIGRRGFLGLGAAAAASVFMPVLKADICADLRDDASSARFDDNLVAFLADIHAGAGKKCSVARRKFKETVDEILAMRPLPRNVLVFGDIAYRCGLGEDYDFSRPLFRKLEDAGIAVTIGMGNHDRRSEYAKRWPEAAAKSLVPGRYVHLLETPYVDFLMLDSLQGVDDRPRDDYGPGDGSLSDDQQQFLVSFLSGRTKPVVLCAHHKSSDLSACGQAVSTLLAESPCIAGYIHGHNHRWRRDWTRDKKQKTPQRAKRELCLPSTGMWGDIGYALCRLKPDRIVVEPVLKDFWLKQPVPAEMRPPEWDDLLFEARASGPCTIRLDHGG
;
A
#
# COMPACT_ATOMS: atom_id res chain seq x y z
N MET A 1 0.49 -45.63 49.92
CA MET A 1 0.00 -44.95 51.12
C MET A 1 -0.40 -43.56 50.74
N ASN A 2 -1.67 -43.26 51.00
CA ASN A 2 -2.37 -41.97 51.01
C ASN A 2 -2.46 -41.19 49.67
N THR A 3 -3.58 -41.21 48.92
CA THR A 3 -5.03 -40.83 49.19
C THR A 3 -5.21 -39.33 49.46
N GLY A 4 -6.01 -38.70 48.60
CA GLY A 4 -6.68 -37.44 48.81
C GLY A 4 -7.10 -36.88 47.44
N ALA A 5 -8.22 -37.23 46.85
CA ALA A 5 -9.60 -36.76 47.02
C ALA A 5 -9.65 -35.25 46.71
N GLY A 6 -10.11 -34.80 45.60
CA GLY A 6 -11.50 -34.66 45.19
C GLY A 6 -12.07 -33.30 45.62
N ASN A 7 -12.43 -32.47 44.68
CA ASN A 7 -13.66 -31.69 44.81
C ASN A 7 -14.02 -31.08 43.49
N GLY A 8 -15.01 -31.69 42.86
CA GLY A 8 -15.76 -31.09 41.77
C GLY A 8 -16.74 -30.07 42.36
N VAL A 9 -16.81 -28.89 41.72
CA VAL A 9 -17.92 -27.97 41.92
C VAL A 9 -18.65 -27.85 40.60
N ALA A 10 -19.80 -28.47 40.57
CA ALA A 10 -20.81 -28.23 39.54
C ALA A 10 -21.50 -26.89 39.83
N ILE A 11 -21.48 -25.97 38.89
CA ILE A 11 -22.32 -24.77 38.98
C ILE A 11 -23.38 -24.85 37.88
N GLY A 12 -24.62 -24.86 38.37
CA GLY A 12 -25.83 -25.04 37.63
C GLY A 12 -26.20 -23.87 36.73
N ARG A 13 -26.90 -24.25 35.69
CA ARG A 13 -27.69 -23.34 34.81
C ARG A 13 -28.73 -22.60 35.64
N ARG A 14 -28.70 -21.27 35.63
CA ARG A 14 -29.90 -20.44 35.78
C ARG A 14 -29.79 -19.22 34.89
N GLY A 15 -30.83 -19.04 34.10
CA GLY A 15 -30.97 -18.02 33.10
C GLY A 15 -31.02 -16.60 33.66
N PHE A 16 -30.64 -15.70 32.82
CA PHE A 16 -30.96 -14.28 32.97
C PHE A 16 -31.41 -13.76 31.59
N LEU A 17 -32.71 -13.62 31.47
CA LEU A 17 -33.33 -12.76 30.48
C LEU A 17 -33.10 -11.32 30.93
N GLY A 18 -32.35 -10.55 30.20
CA GLY A 18 -32.20 -9.11 30.40
C GLY A 18 -32.17 -8.45 29.04
N LEU A 19 -33.33 -7.97 28.57
CA LEU A 19 -33.38 -7.02 27.47
C LEU A 19 -32.66 -5.74 27.91
N GLY A 20 -31.54 -5.48 27.28
CA GLY A 20 -30.88 -4.19 27.32
C GLY A 20 -30.78 -3.66 25.88
N ALA A 21 -31.69 -2.73 25.55
CA ALA A 21 -31.60 -1.96 24.32
C ALA A 21 -30.32 -1.09 24.40
N ALA A 22 -29.28 -1.48 23.71
CA ALA A 22 -28.13 -0.61 23.46
C ALA A 22 -28.46 0.29 22.29
N ALA A 23 -28.70 1.56 22.58
CA ALA A 23 -28.82 2.61 21.59
C ALA A 23 -27.50 2.69 20.80
N ALA A 24 -27.56 2.41 19.51
CA ALA A 24 -26.48 2.68 18.59
C ALA A 24 -26.35 4.21 18.47
N ALA A 25 -25.36 4.77 19.15
CA ALA A 25 -24.94 6.14 18.90
C ALA A 25 -24.21 6.16 17.54
N SER A 26 -24.93 6.53 16.50
CA SER A 26 -24.36 6.91 15.22
C SER A 26 -23.52 8.17 15.44
N VAL A 27 -22.20 8.02 15.52
CA VAL A 27 -21.27 9.14 15.46
C VAL A 27 -21.31 9.68 14.03
N PHE A 28 -22.13 10.68 13.82
CA PHE A 28 -22.07 11.54 12.63
C PHE A 28 -20.75 12.31 12.68
N MET A 29 -19.76 11.90 11.90
CA MET A 29 -18.61 12.76 11.60
C MET A 29 -19.11 13.91 10.69
N PRO A 30 -18.84 15.16 11.05
CA PRO A 30 -19.15 16.26 10.14
C PRO A 30 -18.21 16.16 8.93
N VAL A 31 -18.79 15.93 7.76
CA VAL A 31 -18.12 16.21 6.49
C VAL A 31 -17.86 17.70 6.47
N LEU A 32 -16.60 18.11 6.60
CA LEU A 32 -16.17 19.47 6.33
C LEU A 32 -16.51 19.78 4.86
N LYS A 33 -17.65 20.42 4.65
CA LYS A 33 -17.90 21.13 3.40
C LYS A 33 -16.94 22.29 3.36
N ALA A 34 -15.91 22.20 2.54
CA ALA A 34 -15.16 23.36 2.11
C ALA A 34 -16.10 24.18 1.23
N ASP A 35 -16.53 25.33 1.72
CA ASP A 35 -17.21 26.33 0.91
C ASP A 35 -16.22 26.79 -0.18
N ILE A 36 -16.44 26.26 -1.37
CA ILE A 36 -15.81 26.78 -2.58
C ILE A 36 -16.69 27.91 -3.06
N CYS A 37 -16.26 29.14 -2.81
CA CYS A 37 -16.78 30.29 -3.53
C CYS A 37 -16.55 30.07 -5.03
N ALA A 38 -17.66 29.98 -5.73
CA ALA A 38 -17.74 29.86 -7.17
C ALA A 38 -17.25 31.14 -7.84
N ASP A 39 -16.22 31.04 -8.67
CA ASP A 39 -16.13 31.79 -9.90
C ASP A 39 -16.19 30.80 -11.04
N LEU A 40 -17.43 30.51 -11.45
CA LEU A 40 -17.76 29.79 -12.68
C LEU A 40 -17.74 30.82 -13.82
N ARG A 41 -16.69 30.80 -14.63
CA ARG A 41 -16.81 31.12 -16.07
C ARG A 41 -15.65 30.50 -16.85
N ASP A 42 -16.08 29.63 -17.76
CA ASP A 42 -15.49 29.26 -19.07
C ASP A 42 -14.21 28.44 -19.09
N ASP A 43 -14.31 27.18 -19.27
CA ASP A 43 -13.97 26.35 -20.44
C ASP A 43 -14.05 24.86 -20.11
N ALA A 44 -14.94 24.18 -20.77
CA ALA A 44 -15.25 22.75 -20.58
C ALA A 44 -14.18 21.81 -21.17
N SER A 45 -12.86 22.09 -21.00
CA SER A 45 -11.82 21.22 -21.55
C SER A 45 -10.55 21.01 -20.73
N SER A 46 -10.41 21.51 -19.48
CA SER A 46 -9.24 21.16 -18.67
C SER A 46 -9.52 21.10 -17.18
N ALA A 47 -10.18 20.06 -16.73
CA ALA A 47 -10.18 19.75 -15.29
C ALA A 47 -8.73 19.66 -14.80
N ARG A 48 -8.38 20.40 -13.74
CA ARG A 48 -7.02 20.41 -13.16
C ARG A 48 -6.57 19.02 -12.72
N PHE A 49 -7.53 18.20 -12.29
CA PHE A 49 -7.31 16.85 -11.80
C PHE A 49 -8.14 15.82 -12.57
N ASP A 50 -7.57 14.63 -12.75
CA ASP A 50 -8.29 13.43 -13.16
C ASP A 50 -8.60 12.59 -11.91
N ASP A 51 -9.85 12.58 -11.48
CA ASP A 51 -10.31 11.82 -10.32
C ASP A 51 -10.22 10.30 -10.54
N ASN A 52 -10.07 9.87 -11.80
CA ASN A 52 -9.88 8.49 -12.19
C ASN A 52 -8.42 8.11 -12.43
N LEU A 53 -7.47 8.97 -12.03
CA LEU A 53 -6.05 8.71 -12.16
C LEU A 53 -5.38 8.73 -10.79
N VAL A 54 -4.69 7.63 -10.46
CA VAL A 54 -3.87 7.47 -9.26
C VAL A 54 -2.44 7.13 -9.69
N ALA A 55 -1.43 7.83 -9.16
CA ALA A 55 -0.05 7.44 -9.37
C ALA A 55 0.43 6.52 -8.23
N PHE A 56 1.13 5.44 -8.57
CA PHE A 56 1.69 4.47 -7.64
C PHE A 56 3.22 4.58 -7.62
N LEU A 57 3.77 4.81 -6.44
CA LEU A 57 5.20 4.84 -6.17
C LEU A 57 5.52 3.73 -5.17
N ALA A 58 6.69 3.10 -5.31
CA ALA A 58 7.16 2.09 -4.37
C ALA A 58 8.67 2.18 -4.23
N ASP A 59 9.22 1.71 -3.12
CA ASP A 59 10.65 1.45 -2.99
C ASP A 59 11.51 2.67 -3.37
N ILE A 60 11.25 3.81 -2.73
CA ILE A 60 11.89 5.10 -3.03
C ILE A 60 13.36 5.07 -2.61
N HIS A 61 13.65 4.48 -1.45
CA HIS A 61 14.99 4.34 -0.88
C HIS A 61 15.82 5.62 -0.90
N ALA A 62 15.16 6.76 -0.75
CA ALA A 62 15.84 8.05 -0.64
C ALA A 62 16.48 8.19 0.73
N GLY A 63 17.70 8.71 0.77
CA GLY A 63 18.44 8.88 2.00
C GLY A 63 19.51 9.95 1.92
N ALA A 64 20.08 10.36 3.05
CA ALA A 64 21.02 11.46 3.16
C ALA A 64 22.40 11.17 2.53
N GLY A 65 22.82 9.91 2.52
CA GLY A 65 24.16 9.51 2.09
C GLY A 65 24.44 9.66 0.59
N LYS A 66 25.73 9.70 0.20
CA LYS A 66 26.14 9.75 -1.21
C LYS A 66 25.59 8.57 -2.03
N LYS A 67 25.50 7.38 -1.41
CA LYS A 67 24.97 6.17 -2.05
C LYS A 67 23.50 6.31 -2.50
N CYS A 68 22.77 7.24 -1.90
CA CYS A 68 21.36 7.51 -2.23
C CYS A 68 21.18 8.59 -3.30
N SER A 69 22.26 9.17 -3.82
CA SER A 69 22.19 10.33 -4.73
C SER A 69 21.34 10.02 -5.99
N VAL A 70 21.45 8.81 -6.51
CA VAL A 70 20.68 8.39 -7.69
C VAL A 70 19.20 8.16 -7.33
N ALA A 71 18.91 7.47 -6.23
CA ALA A 71 17.52 7.29 -5.77
C ALA A 71 16.82 8.63 -5.53
N ARG A 72 17.51 9.57 -4.87
CA ARG A 72 16.99 10.94 -4.68
C ARG A 72 16.68 11.64 -5.99
N ARG A 73 17.59 11.55 -6.96
CA ARG A 73 17.37 12.13 -8.29
C ARG A 73 16.18 11.49 -8.99
N LYS A 74 16.09 10.15 -9.00
CA LYS A 74 14.99 9.41 -9.61
C LYS A 74 13.64 9.73 -8.97
N PHE A 75 13.60 9.82 -7.64
CA PHE A 75 12.39 10.24 -6.95
C PHE A 75 12.00 11.69 -7.29
N LYS A 76 12.98 12.62 -7.31
CA LYS A 76 12.72 13.99 -7.74
C LYS A 76 12.18 14.06 -9.18
N GLU A 77 12.82 13.37 -10.10
CA GLU A 77 12.38 13.27 -11.52
C GLU A 77 10.93 12.75 -11.60
N THR A 78 10.59 11.73 -10.80
CA THR A 78 9.22 11.18 -10.77
C THR A 78 8.21 12.19 -10.23
N VAL A 79 8.54 12.92 -9.17
CA VAL A 79 7.68 13.98 -8.63
C VAL A 79 7.49 15.10 -9.66
N ASP A 80 8.57 15.55 -10.31
CA ASP A 80 8.51 16.60 -11.33
C ASP A 80 7.65 16.16 -12.54
N GLU A 81 7.75 14.89 -12.97
CA GLU A 81 6.90 14.33 -14.04
C GLU A 81 5.43 14.28 -13.66
N ILE A 82 5.11 13.81 -12.45
CA ILE A 82 3.73 13.80 -11.95
C ILE A 82 3.16 15.22 -11.94
N LEU A 83 3.93 16.20 -11.45
CA LEU A 83 3.52 17.61 -11.43
C LEU A 83 3.39 18.24 -12.82
N ALA A 84 4.04 17.67 -13.84
CA ALA A 84 3.93 18.11 -15.22
C ALA A 84 2.70 17.53 -15.97
N MET A 85 2.03 16.52 -15.40
CA MET A 85 0.85 15.92 -16.03
C MET A 85 -0.30 16.92 -16.18
N ARG A 86 -1.07 16.75 -17.23
CA ARG A 86 -2.30 17.52 -17.48
C ARG A 86 -3.37 16.56 -18.04
N PRO A 87 -4.44 16.28 -17.30
CA PRO A 87 -4.70 16.65 -15.89
C PRO A 87 -3.74 15.98 -14.88
N LEU A 88 -3.65 16.53 -13.68
CA LEU A 88 -2.90 15.92 -12.57
C LEU A 88 -3.63 14.69 -12.03
N PRO A 89 -2.93 13.67 -11.54
CA PRO A 89 -3.58 12.61 -10.78
C PRO A 89 -4.19 13.19 -9.48
N ARG A 90 -5.37 12.72 -9.11
CA ARG A 90 -6.00 13.15 -7.85
C ARG A 90 -5.22 12.64 -6.63
N ASN A 91 -4.63 11.46 -6.73
CA ASN A 91 -4.02 10.76 -5.64
C ASN A 91 -2.66 10.17 -6.03
N VAL A 92 -1.78 10.10 -5.04
CA VAL A 92 -0.54 9.32 -5.07
C VAL A 92 -0.58 8.30 -3.93
N LEU A 93 -0.41 7.01 -4.25
CA LEU A 93 -0.20 5.94 -3.30
C LEU A 93 1.27 5.53 -3.29
N VAL A 94 1.86 5.43 -2.10
CA VAL A 94 3.26 5.03 -1.90
C VAL A 94 3.30 3.70 -1.14
N PHE A 95 3.92 2.70 -1.74
CA PHE A 95 3.92 1.32 -1.25
C PHE A 95 5.12 0.99 -0.36
N GLY A 96 5.52 1.94 0.50
CA GLY A 96 6.59 1.75 1.49
C GLY A 96 8.00 1.93 0.95
N ASP A 97 8.96 1.66 1.83
CA ASP A 97 10.40 1.82 1.62
C ASP A 97 10.78 3.22 1.14
N ILE A 98 10.30 4.24 1.87
CA ILE A 98 10.68 5.64 1.63
C ILE A 98 12.14 5.83 2.02
N ALA A 99 12.51 5.33 3.21
CA ALA A 99 13.85 5.43 3.74
C ALA A 99 14.84 4.52 3.00
N TYR A 100 16.11 4.93 3.00
CA TYR A 100 17.14 4.21 2.25
C TYR A 100 17.31 2.76 2.73
N ARG A 101 17.54 2.57 4.03
CA ARG A 101 17.87 1.23 4.55
C ARG A 101 17.27 0.93 5.92
N CYS A 102 17.41 1.87 6.85
CA CYS A 102 17.17 1.61 8.26
C CYS A 102 16.11 2.52 8.87
N GLY A 103 15.40 3.28 8.06
CA GLY A 103 14.35 4.19 8.52
C GLY A 103 14.86 5.34 9.38
N LEU A 104 16.03 5.87 9.05
CA LEU A 104 16.62 6.97 9.80
C LEU A 104 15.91 8.29 9.52
N GLY A 105 15.84 9.16 10.50
CA GLY A 105 15.14 10.43 10.39
C GLY A 105 15.61 11.28 9.21
N GLU A 106 16.91 11.36 8.99
CA GLU A 106 17.52 12.08 7.87
C GLU A 106 17.08 11.59 6.48
N ASP A 107 16.67 10.32 6.34
CA ASP A 107 16.17 9.78 5.09
C ASP A 107 14.79 10.37 4.76
N TYR A 108 13.92 10.47 5.76
CA TYR A 108 12.61 11.10 5.62
C TYR A 108 12.70 12.62 5.44
N ASP A 109 13.64 13.30 6.11
CA ASP A 109 13.88 14.74 5.96
C ASP A 109 14.22 15.09 4.50
N PHE A 110 14.84 14.15 3.80
CA PHE A 110 15.13 14.31 2.38
C PHE A 110 13.89 14.13 1.50
N SER A 111 13.04 13.17 1.83
CA SER A 111 11.86 12.82 1.02
C SER A 111 10.68 13.76 1.26
N ARG A 112 10.51 14.25 2.50
CA ARG A 112 9.37 15.06 2.92
C ARG A 112 9.12 16.31 2.05
N PRO A 113 10.16 17.12 1.67
CA PRO A 113 9.94 18.28 0.81
C PRO A 113 9.41 17.92 -0.60
N LEU A 114 9.74 16.74 -1.12
CA LEU A 114 9.24 16.28 -2.42
C LEU A 114 7.77 15.87 -2.34
N PHE A 115 7.38 15.16 -1.29
CA PHE A 115 5.97 14.89 -1.02
C PHE A 115 5.17 16.17 -0.80
N ARG A 116 5.75 17.15 -0.09
CA ARG A 116 5.10 18.45 0.12
C ARG A 116 4.76 19.13 -1.20
N LYS A 117 5.62 19.06 -2.21
CA LYS A 117 5.31 19.62 -3.54
C LYS A 117 4.06 19.01 -4.17
N LEU A 118 3.83 17.70 -4.00
CA LEU A 118 2.61 17.04 -4.47
C LEU A 118 1.39 17.52 -3.69
N GLU A 119 1.51 17.59 -2.36
CA GLU A 119 0.46 18.08 -1.46
C GLU A 119 0.11 19.54 -1.75
N ASP A 120 1.11 20.41 -1.92
CA ASP A 120 0.93 21.84 -2.25
C ASP A 120 0.29 22.05 -3.63
N ALA A 121 0.49 21.10 -4.55
CA ALA A 121 -0.22 21.06 -5.83
C ALA A 121 -1.67 20.57 -5.71
N GLY A 122 -2.11 20.13 -4.54
CA GLY A 122 -3.45 19.63 -4.28
C GLY A 122 -3.64 18.14 -4.55
N ILE A 123 -2.55 17.39 -4.72
CA ILE A 123 -2.57 15.94 -4.87
C ILE A 123 -2.57 15.31 -3.47
N ALA A 124 -3.53 14.43 -3.21
CA ALA A 124 -3.56 13.69 -1.95
C ALA A 124 -2.49 12.57 -1.96
N VAL A 125 -1.69 12.48 -0.90
CA VAL A 125 -0.62 11.49 -0.77
C VAL A 125 -0.94 10.52 0.37
N THR A 126 -0.99 9.23 0.07
CA THR A 126 -1.16 8.15 1.05
C THR A 126 0.09 7.27 1.03
N ILE A 127 0.68 7.04 2.19
CA ILE A 127 1.96 6.35 2.34
C ILE A 127 1.78 5.10 3.20
N GLY A 128 2.19 3.94 2.67
CA GLY A 128 2.34 2.69 3.40
C GLY A 128 3.75 2.51 3.98
N MET A 129 3.91 1.55 4.87
CA MET A 129 5.19 1.21 5.50
C MET A 129 5.84 0.01 4.82
N GLY A 130 7.14 0.13 4.53
CA GLY A 130 7.99 -0.96 4.09
C GLY A 130 8.99 -1.41 5.17
N ASN A 131 9.77 -2.46 4.90
CA ASN A 131 10.69 -3.03 5.88
C ASN A 131 11.90 -2.11 6.18
N HIS A 132 12.21 -1.18 5.29
CA HIS A 132 13.24 -0.16 5.51
C HIS A 132 12.72 1.06 6.30
N ASP A 133 11.42 1.16 6.55
CA ASP A 133 10.83 2.30 7.26
C ASP A 133 10.80 2.09 8.78
N ARG A 134 10.61 3.20 9.53
CA ARG A 134 10.33 3.21 10.97
C ARG A 134 9.08 4.06 11.23
N ARG A 135 8.12 3.48 11.93
CA ARG A 135 6.86 4.15 12.25
C ARG A 135 7.06 5.41 13.07
N SER A 136 7.95 5.37 14.07
CA SER A 136 8.25 6.51 14.94
C SER A 136 8.88 7.68 14.17
N GLU A 137 9.80 7.41 13.25
CA GLU A 137 10.43 8.44 12.45
C GLU A 137 9.47 9.00 11.38
N TYR A 138 8.62 8.15 10.82
CA TYR A 138 7.55 8.58 9.93
C TYR A 138 6.54 9.47 10.67
N ALA A 139 6.05 9.07 11.85
CA ALA A 139 5.09 9.84 12.64
C ALA A 139 5.55 11.28 12.95
N LYS A 140 6.85 11.46 13.20
CA LYS A 140 7.41 12.80 13.45
C LYS A 140 7.26 13.75 12.25
N ARG A 141 7.21 13.22 11.03
CA ARG A 141 7.17 13.98 9.78
C ARG A 141 5.80 14.04 9.12
N TRP A 142 4.95 13.06 9.42
CA TRP A 142 3.56 12.98 8.97
C TRP A 142 2.61 12.68 10.15
N PRO A 143 2.56 13.57 11.17
CA PRO A 143 1.76 13.31 12.38
C PRO A 143 0.26 13.17 12.07
N GLU A 144 -0.23 13.91 11.07
CA GLU A 144 -1.64 13.83 10.67
C GLU A 144 -1.98 12.48 10.02
N ALA A 145 -1.06 11.91 9.24
CA ALA A 145 -1.25 10.58 8.64
C ALA A 145 -1.27 9.50 9.72
N ALA A 146 -0.37 9.60 10.71
CA ALA A 146 -0.36 8.71 11.87
C ALA A 146 -1.68 8.76 12.64
N ALA A 147 -2.20 9.97 12.89
CA ALA A 147 -3.45 10.19 13.62
C ALA A 147 -4.69 9.69 12.86
N LYS A 148 -4.64 9.60 11.53
CA LYS A 148 -5.74 9.15 10.67
C LYS A 148 -5.71 7.64 10.38
N SER A 149 -4.75 6.89 10.94
CA SER A 149 -4.72 5.46 10.72
C SER A 149 -5.96 4.76 11.27
N LEU A 150 -6.48 3.81 10.50
CA LEU A 150 -7.66 3.01 10.86
C LEU A 150 -7.38 1.97 11.95
N VAL A 151 -6.09 1.66 12.18
CA VAL A 151 -5.65 0.72 13.22
C VAL A 151 -4.62 1.42 14.12
N PRO A 152 -4.87 1.56 15.42
CA PRO A 152 -3.94 2.21 16.33
C PRO A 152 -2.55 1.59 16.31
N GLY A 153 -1.51 2.42 16.29
CA GLY A 153 -0.12 1.97 16.26
C GLY A 153 0.35 1.34 14.94
N ARG A 154 -0.48 1.38 13.91
CA ARG A 154 -0.18 0.94 12.53
C ARG A 154 -0.47 2.08 11.56
N TYR A 155 -0.07 1.91 10.29
CA TYR A 155 -0.35 2.86 9.21
C TYR A 155 -1.28 2.22 8.18
N VAL A 156 -2.53 2.05 8.59
CA VAL A 156 -3.60 1.49 7.75
C VAL A 156 -4.47 2.62 7.23
N HIS A 157 -4.54 2.78 5.93
CA HIS A 157 -5.24 3.89 5.29
C HIS A 157 -6.18 3.40 4.19
N LEU A 158 -7.35 4.01 4.10
CA LEU A 158 -8.31 3.80 3.02
C LEU A 158 -8.27 4.99 2.07
N LEU A 159 -7.96 4.74 0.81
CA LEU A 159 -8.20 5.68 -0.27
C LEU A 159 -9.51 5.30 -0.95
N GLU A 160 -10.52 6.12 -0.75
CA GLU A 160 -11.81 5.98 -1.44
C GLU A 160 -11.73 6.63 -2.83
N THR A 161 -12.18 5.90 -3.85
CA THR A 161 -12.23 6.39 -5.24
C THR A 161 -13.60 6.06 -5.85
N PRO A 162 -13.96 6.57 -7.05
CA PRO A 162 -15.30 6.37 -7.58
C PRO A 162 -15.76 4.92 -7.72
N TYR A 163 -14.89 4.01 -8.17
CA TYR A 163 -15.29 2.65 -8.56
C TYR A 163 -14.72 1.56 -7.67
N VAL A 164 -13.60 1.81 -7.01
CA VAL A 164 -12.85 0.84 -6.20
C VAL A 164 -12.16 1.59 -5.07
N ASP A 165 -11.99 0.96 -3.92
CA ASP A 165 -11.19 1.54 -2.86
C ASP A 165 -9.84 0.84 -2.76
N PHE A 166 -8.81 1.56 -2.31
CA PHE A 166 -7.49 1.01 -2.05
C PHE A 166 -7.28 1.01 -0.53
N LEU A 167 -7.14 -0.17 0.04
CA LEU A 167 -6.82 -0.33 1.46
C LEU A 167 -5.33 -0.61 1.61
N MET A 168 -4.59 0.41 2.04
CA MET A 168 -3.17 0.29 2.36
C MET A 168 -3.01 -0.33 3.75
N LEU A 169 -2.38 -1.50 3.81
CA LEU A 169 -2.08 -2.23 5.03
C LEU A 169 -0.63 -1.96 5.45
N ASP A 170 -0.39 -1.95 6.75
CA ASP A 170 0.96 -1.82 7.31
C ASP A 170 1.57 -3.20 7.51
N SER A 171 2.31 -3.67 6.52
CA SER A 171 2.96 -4.98 6.54
C SER A 171 4.37 -4.97 7.15
N LEU A 172 4.83 -3.84 7.71
CA LEU A 172 6.08 -3.78 8.44
C LEU A 172 6.01 -4.64 9.70
N GLN A 173 6.88 -5.66 9.77
CA GLN A 173 6.97 -6.55 10.91
C GLN A 173 7.70 -5.88 12.09
N GLY A 174 7.30 -6.22 13.31
CA GLY A 174 8.00 -5.81 14.53
C GLY A 174 7.69 -4.39 14.97
N VAL A 175 8.52 -3.92 15.87
CA VAL A 175 8.48 -2.62 16.52
C VAL A 175 9.69 -1.76 16.12
N ASP A 176 9.64 -0.49 16.45
CA ASP A 176 10.64 0.50 16.00
C ASP A 176 11.93 0.55 16.83
N ASP A 177 12.04 -0.20 17.90
CA ASP A 177 13.19 -0.20 18.83
C ASP A 177 14.41 -1.01 18.35
N ARG A 178 14.40 -1.40 17.08
CA ARG A 178 15.54 -2.08 16.44
C ARG A 178 16.80 -1.20 16.37
N PRO A 179 18.02 -1.79 16.37
CA PRO A 179 19.27 -1.05 16.22
C PRO A 179 19.27 -0.08 15.03
N ARG A 180 20.06 1.01 15.11
CA ARG A 180 20.11 2.06 14.09
C ARG A 180 20.51 1.54 12.70
N ASP A 181 21.35 0.53 12.65
CA ASP A 181 21.88 -0.10 11.43
C ASP A 181 21.10 -1.34 10.98
N ASP A 182 20.04 -1.70 11.69
CA ASP A 182 19.18 -2.82 11.32
C ASP A 182 18.23 -2.45 10.17
N TYR A 183 18.25 -3.27 9.13
CA TYR A 183 17.44 -3.12 7.92
C TYR A 183 15.96 -3.49 8.10
N GLY A 184 15.62 -4.02 9.24
CA GLY A 184 14.32 -4.64 9.45
C GLY A 184 14.20 -6.02 8.79
N PRO A 185 13.15 -6.75 9.15
CA PRO A 185 12.88 -8.08 8.60
C PRO A 185 12.44 -7.96 7.13
N GLY A 186 12.96 -8.84 6.28
CA GLY A 186 12.58 -8.92 4.87
C GLY A 186 11.18 -9.49 4.64
N ASP A 187 10.62 -10.18 5.64
CA ASP A 187 9.26 -10.74 5.58
C ASP A 187 8.23 -9.74 6.13
N GLY A 188 7.04 -9.74 5.56
CA GLY A 188 5.92 -8.94 6.01
C GLY A 188 5.06 -9.66 7.04
N SER A 189 4.30 -8.87 7.82
CA SER A 189 3.31 -9.39 8.74
C SER A 189 2.19 -8.39 8.97
N LEU A 190 0.98 -8.87 9.27
CA LEU A 190 -0.10 -8.05 9.79
C LEU A 190 -0.30 -8.39 11.27
N SER A 191 -0.39 -7.38 12.14
CA SER A 191 -0.75 -7.60 13.54
C SER A 191 -2.15 -8.16 13.69
N ASP A 192 -2.45 -8.77 14.82
CA ASP A 192 -3.77 -9.33 15.12
C ASP A 192 -4.88 -8.28 15.01
N ASP A 193 -4.61 -7.04 15.47
CA ASP A 193 -5.54 -5.93 15.34
C ASP A 193 -5.84 -5.59 13.87
N GLN A 194 -4.83 -5.62 12.99
CA GLN A 194 -5.04 -5.42 11.55
C GLN A 194 -5.84 -6.57 10.93
N GLN A 195 -5.58 -7.81 11.35
CA GLN A 195 -6.33 -8.97 10.86
C GLN A 195 -7.81 -8.88 11.29
N GLN A 196 -8.08 -8.53 12.55
CA GLN A 196 -9.44 -8.32 13.05
C GLN A 196 -10.14 -7.14 12.33
N PHE A 197 -9.42 -6.02 12.16
CA PHE A 197 -9.90 -4.89 11.38
C PHE A 197 -10.26 -5.32 9.95
N LEU A 198 -9.40 -6.07 9.29
CA LEU A 198 -9.61 -6.50 7.89
C LEU A 198 -10.86 -7.38 7.77
N VAL A 199 -11.05 -8.33 8.68
CA VAL A 199 -12.28 -9.16 8.72
C VAL A 199 -13.52 -8.28 8.87
N SER A 200 -13.50 -7.35 9.82
CA SER A 200 -14.62 -6.42 10.05
C SER A 200 -14.85 -5.50 8.86
N PHE A 201 -13.81 -4.95 8.28
CA PHE A 201 -13.86 -4.03 7.13
C PHE A 201 -14.47 -4.69 5.89
N LEU A 202 -14.15 -5.97 5.66
CA LEU A 202 -14.65 -6.72 4.50
C LEU A 202 -16.07 -7.26 4.71
N SER A 203 -16.54 -7.34 5.95
CA SER A 203 -17.86 -7.88 6.29
C SER A 203 -18.97 -6.99 5.72
N GLY A 204 -19.80 -7.58 4.86
CA GLY A 204 -20.94 -6.87 4.24
C GLY A 204 -20.54 -5.81 3.20
N ARG A 205 -19.25 -5.70 2.87
CA ARG A 205 -18.79 -4.74 1.87
C ARG A 205 -19.17 -5.18 0.47
N THR A 206 -19.79 -4.29 -0.28
CA THR A 206 -20.19 -4.51 -1.68
C THR A 206 -19.27 -3.78 -2.67
N LYS A 207 -18.72 -2.61 -2.29
CA LYS A 207 -17.80 -1.87 -3.15
C LYS A 207 -16.48 -2.63 -3.28
N PRO A 208 -15.96 -2.82 -4.50
CA PRO A 208 -14.67 -3.47 -4.70
C PRO A 208 -13.54 -2.79 -3.93
N VAL A 209 -12.60 -3.59 -3.43
CA VAL A 209 -11.38 -3.11 -2.78
C VAL A 209 -10.15 -3.81 -3.34
N VAL A 210 -9.11 -3.04 -3.60
CA VAL A 210 -7.77 -3.56 -3.85
C VAL A 210 -6.98 -3.45 -2.55
N LEU A 211 -6.47 -4.59 -2.07
CA LEU A 211 -5.57 -4.58 -0.92
C LEU A 211 -4.18 -4.15 -1.38
N CYS A 212 -3.59 -3.26 -0.64
CA CYS A 212 -2.26 -2.71 -0.89
C CYS A 212 -1.38 -2.96 0.33
N ALA A 213 -0.14 -3.38 0.11
CA ALA A 213 0.86 -3.48 1.16
C ALA A 213 2.26 -3.35 0.54
N HIS A 214 3.29 -3.24 1.37
CA HIS A 214 4.65 -3.26 0.86
C HIS A 214 5.08 -4.67 0.44
N HIS A 215 4.86 -5.66 1.30
CA HIS A 215 5.28 -7.03 1.05
C HIS A 215 4.28 -7.80 0.18
N LYS A 216 4.77 -8.78 -0.54
CA LYS A 216 3.98 -9.71 -1.33
C LYS A 216 2.99 -10.48 -0.45
N SER A 217 1.83 -10.87 -1.02
CA SER A 217 0.80 -11.61 -0.27
C SER A 217 1.32 -12.92 0.33
N SER A 218 2.21 -13.62 -0.39
CA SER A 218 2.84 -14.86 0.10
C SER A 218 3.85 -14.65 1.22
N ASP A 219 4.39 -13.45 1.37
CA ASP A 219 5.43 -13.11 2.33
C ASP A 219 4.84 -12.58 3.66
N LEU A 220 3.50 -12.42 3.71
CA LEU A 220 2.75 -12.15 4.93
C LEU A 220 2.61 -13.42 5.79
N SER A 221 3.67 -14.22 5.84
CA SER A 221 3.66 -15.59 6.41
C SER A 221 3.35 -15.65 7.90
N ALA A 222 3.68 -14.61 8.66
CA ALA A 222 3.38 -14.54 10.08
C ALA A 222 1.88 -14.37 10.38
N CYS A 223 1.08 -13.94 9.41
CA CYS A 223 -0.39 -13.82 9.53
C CYS A 223 -1.12 -15.12 9.16
N GLY A 224 -0.38 -16.10 8.65
CA GLY A 224 -0.87 -17.43 8.40
C GLY A 224 -2.00 -17.54 7.38
N GLN A 225 -2.74 -18.63 7.52
CA GLN A 225 -3.84 -19.03 6.66
C GLN A 225 -4.97 -17.99 6.58
N ALA A 226 -5.16 -17.16 7.61
CA ALA A 226 -6.27 -16.21 7.69
C ALA A 226 -6.26 -15.18 6.55
N VAL A 227 -5.11 -14.56 6.26
CA VAL A 227 -5.02 -13.55 5.19
C VAL A 227 -5.15 -14.20 3.82
N SER A 228 -4.53 -15.36 3.60
CA SER A 228 -4.68 -16.10 2.34
C SER A 228 -6.14 -16.52 2.10
N THR A 229 -6.84 -16.92 3.15
CA THR A 229 -8.26 -17.26 3.08
C THR A 229 -9.10 -16.03 2.74
N LEU A 230 -8.87 -14.91 3.41
CA LEU A 230 -9.57 -13.65 3.10
C LEU A 230 -9.35 -13.22 1.66
N LEU A 231 -8.11 -13.26 1.16
CA LEU A 231 -7.79 -12.94 -0.22
C LEU A 231 -8.53 -13.85 -1.22
N ALA A 232 -8.65 -15.13 -0.91
CA ALA A 232 -9.31 -16.10 -1.79
C ALA A 232 -10.84 -16.01 -1.72
N GLU A 233 -11.42 -15.82 -0.53
CA GLU A 233 -12.84 -16.02 -0.27
C GLU A 233 -13.66 -14.73 -0.26
N SER A 234 -13.05 -13.58 0.01
CA SER A 234 -13.79 -12.32 0.03
C SER A 234 -14.13 -11.85 -1.39
N PRO A 235 -15.41 -11.79 -1.77
CA PRO A 235 -15.80 -11.43 -3.13
C PRO A 235 -15.51 -9.96 -3.45
N CYS A 236 -15.51 -9.08 -2.46
CA CYS A 236 -15.22 -7.66 -2.67
C CYS A 236 -13.73 -7.36 -2.89
N ILE A 237 -12.82 -8.30 -2.61
CA ILE A 237 -11.40 -8.11 -2.94
C ILE A 237 -11.18 -8.33 -4.43
N ALA A 238 -10.85 -7.26 -5.16
CA ALA A 238 -10.58 -7.31 -6.59
C ALA A 238 -9.13 -7.74 -6.91
N GLY A 239 -8.15 -7.39 -6.06
CA GLY A 239 -6.75 -7.71 -6.29
C GLY A 239 -5.85 -7.31 -5.13
N TYR A 240 -4.55 -7.54 -5.33
CA TYR A 240 -3.49 -7.21 -4.39
C TYR A 240 -2.34 -6.50 -5.11
N ILE A 241 -1.85 -5.39 -4.56
CA ILE A 241 -0.74 -4.61 -5.13
C ILE A 241 0.34 -4.42 -4.07
N HIS A 242 1.60 -4.60 -4.44
CA HIS A 242 2.72 -4.49 -3.52
C HIS A 242 3.99 -3.92 -4.18
N GLY A 243 4.95 -3.51 -3.36
CA GLY A 243 6.31 -3.12 -3.71
C GLY A 243 7.32 -4.23 -3.41
N HIS A 244 8.38 -3.91 -2.67
CA HIS A 244 9.40 -4.76 -2.06
C HIS A 244 10.33 -5.50 -3.03
N ASN A 245 9.80 -6.12 -4.09
CA ASN A 245 10.59 -6.90 -5.01
C ASN A 245 11.19 -6.08 -6.16
N HIS A 246 10.87 -4.79 -6.24
CA HIS A 246 11.43 -3.84 -7.22
C HIS A 246 11.28 -4.31 -8.68
N ARG A 247 10.18 -4.96 -9.03
CA ARG A 247 9.97 -5.52 -10.37
C ARG A 247 8.56 -5.22 -10.86
N TRP A 248 8.42 -4.81 -12.11
CA TRP A 248 7.13 -4.80 -12.77
C TRP A 248 6.72 -6.23 -13.10
N ARG A 249 5.91 -6.82 -12.25
CA ARG A 249 5.51 -8.22 -12.38
C ARG A 249 4.04 -8.40 -12.07
N ARG A 250 3.36 -9.10 -12.96
CA ARG A 250 1.98 -9.53 -12.80
C ARG A 250 1.95 -10.99 -12.39
N ASP A 251 1.24 -11.28 -11.32
CA ASP A 251 1.11 -12.64 -10.80
C ASP A 251 -0.35 -12.86 -10.34
N TRP A 252 -0.55 -13.95 -9.62
CA TRP A 252 -1.78 -14.26 -8.94
C TRP A 252 -1.45 -14.54 -7.49
N THR A 253 -2.33 -14.12 -6.57
CA THR A 253 -2.18 -14.49 -5.17
C THR A 253 -2.13 -16.01 -5.07
N ARG A 254 -1.10 -16.52 -4.41
CA ARG A 254 -0.90 -17.96 -4.26
C ARG A 254 -1.22 -18.35 -2.83
N ASP A 255 -2.25 -19.15 -2.67
CA ASP A 255 -2.34 -20.01 -1.49
C ASP A 255 -1.44 -21.25 -1.74
N LYS A 256 -0.43 -21.43 -0.89
CA LYS A 256 0.46 -22.62 -0.96
C LYS A 256 -0.29 -23.96 -0.84
N LYS A 257 -1.54 -23.93 -0.38
CA LYS A 257 -2.40 -25.09 -0.17
C LYS A 257 -3.52 -25.23 -1.20
N GLN A 258 -3.83 -24.20 -1.97
CA GLN A 258 -4.91 -24.28 -2.97
C GLN A 258 -4.42 -24.86 -4.30
N LYS A 259 -4.99 -25.98 -4.65
CA LYS A 259 -4.78 -26.67 -5.93
C LYS A 259 -5.59 -26.07 -7.10
N THR A 260 -6.43 -25.06 -6.85
CA THR A 260 -7.36 -24.53 -7.87
C THR A 260 -7.13 -23.05 -8.13
N PRO A 261 -6.82 -22.66 -9.40
CA PRO A 261 -6.62 -21.26 -9.81
C PRO A 261 -7.89 -20.38 -9.72
N GLN A 262 -9.06 -20.97 -9.54
CA GLN A 262 -10.37 -20.31 -9.69
C GLN A 262 -10.66 -19.20 -8.66
N ARG A 263 -9.94 -19.16 -7.54
CA ARG A 263 -10.09 -18.13 -6.50
C ARG A 263 -8.89 -17.21 -6.34
N ALA A 264 -7.88 -17.36 -7.19
CA ALA A 264 -6.71 -16.52 -7.13
C ALA A 264 -7.06 -15.10 -7.59
N LYS A 265 -6.65 -14.08 -6.80
CA LYS A 265 -6.78 -12.69 -7.17
C LYS A 265 -5.58 -12.23 -7.98
N ARG A 266 -5.75 -11.24 -8.83
CA ARG A 266 -4.63 -10.62 -9.53
C ARG A 266 -3.69 -9.98 -8.51
N GLU A 267 -2.40 -10.32 -8.59
CA GLU A 267 -1.33 -9.74 -7.79
C GLU A 267 -0.38 -8.97 -8.69
N LEU A 268 -0.05 -7.75 -8.28
CA LEU A 268 0.83 -6.85 -9.03
C LEU A 268 1.96 -6.37 -8.14
N CYS A 269 3.19 -6.63 -8.57
CA CYS A 269 4.39 -6.03 -8.02
C CYS A 269 4.73 -4.75 -8.79
N LEU A 270 5.02 -3.68 -8.07
CA LEU A 270 5.37 -2.38 -8.63
C LEU A 270 6.89 -2.25 -8.87
N PRO A 271 7.29 -1.42 -9.85
CA PRO A 271 8.69 -1.04 -10.01
C PRO A 271 9.15 -0.15 -8.85
N SER A 272 10.44 -0.12 -8.60
CA SER A 272 11.06 0.80 -7.65
C SER A 272 11.11 2.22 -8.21
N THR A 273 10.72 3.20 -7.41
CA THR A 273 10.85 4.61 -7.81
C THR A 273 12.30 5.10 -7.69
N GLY A 274 13.07 4.54 -6.76
CA GLY A 274 14.39 5.05 -6.40
C GLY A 274 15.56 4.24 -6.90
N MET A 275 15.67 2.98 -6.49
CA MET A 275 16.83 2.15 -6.81
C MET A 275 16.49 0.66 -6.80
N TRP A 276 17.35 -0.09 -7.48
CA TRP A 276 17.30 -1.54 -7.71
C TRP A 276 16.10 -2.02 -8.54
N GLY A 277 16.35 -3.04 -9.33
CA GLY A 277 15.34 -3.68 -10.16
C GLY A 277 14.84 -2.78 -11.30
N ASP A 278 13.56 -2.88 -11.60
CA ASP A 278 12.89 -2.03 -12.58
C ASP A 278 12.66 -0.64 -11.96
N ILE A 279 13.22 0.40 -12.59
CA ILE A 279 13.15 1.76 -12.08
C ILE A 279 12.04 2.53 -12.77
N GLY A 280 11.11 3.06 -11.98
CA GLY A 280 10.00 3.82 -12.51
C GLY A 280 8.89 4.01 -11.50
N TYR A 281 7.69 4.15 -12.00
CA TYR A 281 6.45 4.25 -11.24
C TYR A 281 5.30 3.68 -12.07
N ALA A 282 4.07 3.70 -11.56
CA ALA A 282 2.94 3.26 -12.35
C ALA A 282 1.77 4.25 -12.28
N LEU A 283 0.94 4.26 -13.31
CA LEU A 283 -0.29 5.04 -13.39
C LEU A 283 -1.48 4.10 -13.40
N CYS A 284 -2.39 4.27 -12.45
CA CYS A 284 -3.60 3.50 -12.34
C CYS A 284 -4.80 4.32 -12.84
N ARG A 285 -5.43 3.84 -13.92
CA ARG A 285 -6.67 4.41 -14.45
C ARG A 285 -7.87 3.63 -13.96
N LEU A 286 -8.79 4.33 -13.31
CA LEU A 286 -10.01 3.77 -12.76
C LEU A 286 -11.11 3.76 -13.82
N LYS A 287 -11.80 2.63 -13.95
CA LYS A 287 -12.99 2.45 -14.79
C LYS A 287 -14.08 1.76 -13.99
N PRO A 288 -15.36 1.87 -14.39
CA PRO A 288 -16.45 1.27 -13.63
C PRO A 288 -16.33 -0.25 -13.40
N ASP A 289 -15.71 -0.98 -14.35
CA ASP A 289 -15.60 -2.43 -14.37
C ASP A 289 -14.19 -2.96 -14.08
N ARG A 290 -13.18 -2.08 -14.07
CA ARG A 290 -11.77 -2.48 -13.91
C ARG A 290 -10.87 -1.32 -13.55
N ILE A 291 -9.69 -1.63 -13.06
CA ILE A 291 -8.54 -0.71 -13.07
C ILE A 291 -7.51 -1.19 -14.09
N VAL A 292 -6.82 -0.25 -14.70
CA VAL A 292 -5.70 -0.51 -15.61
C VAL A 292 -4.47 0.19 -15.05
N VAL A 293 -3.46 -0.60 -14.67
CA VAL A 293 -2.21 -0.09 -14.13
C VAL A 293 -1.14 -0.20 -15.20
N GLU A 294 -0.58 0.94 -15.58
CA GLU A 294 0.43 1.08 -16.64
C GLU A 294 1.78 1.44 -16.01
N PRO A 295 2.86 0.68 -16.27
CA PRO A 295 4.17 1.02 -15.78
C PRO A 295 4.81 2.13 -16.61
N VAL A 296 5.45 3.07 -15.93
CA VAL A 296 6.34 4.08 -16.52
C VAL A 296 7.77 3.71 -16.17
N LEU A 297 8.34 2.77 -16.93
CA LEU A 297 9.69 2.26 -16.69
C LEU A 297 10.74 3.12 -17.38
N LYS A 298 11.74 3.53 -16.61
CA LYS A 298 12.82 4.44 -17.03
C LYS A 298 14.15 3.74 -17.16
N ASP A 299 14.43 2.78 -16.26
CA ASP A 299 15.75 2.19 -16.11
C ASP A 299 15.65 0.80 -15.45
N PHE A 300 16.79 0.10 -15.40
CA PHE A 300 16.95 -1.16 -14.67
C PHE A 300 18.33 -1.24 -14.02
N TRP A 301 18.39 -1.65 -12.73
CA TRP A 301 19.66 -1.89 -12.05
C TRP A 301 19.55 -3.08 -11.08
N LEU A 302 20.60 -3.87 -10.96
CA LEU A 302 20.61 -4.97 -10.01
C LEU A 302 21.02 -4.53 -8.59
N LYS A 303 22.13 -3.80 -8.44
CA LYS A 303 22.62 -3.39 -7.10
C LYS A 303 23.07 -1.94 -7.02
N GLN A 304 23.61 -1.42 -8.10
CA GLN A 304 24.09 -0.05 -8.23
C GLN A 304 23.81 0.45 -9.65
N PRO A 305 23.56 1.76 -9.82
CA PRO A 305 23.49 2.32 -11.17
C PRO A 305 24.85 2.13 -11.85
N VAL A 306 24.82 1.57 -13.04
CA VAL A 306 25.99 1.36 -13.88
C VAL A 306 25.88 2.30 -15.07
N PRO A 307 26.95 2.99 -15.45
CA PRO A 307 26.99 3.78 -16.68
C PRO A 307 26.50 2.96 -17.88
N ALA A 308 25.83 3.59 -18.83
CA ALA A 308 25.19 2.89 -19.94
C ALA A 308 26.20 2.03 -20.74
N GLU A 309 27.42 2.54 -20.90
CA GLU A 309 28.52 1.86 -21.59
C GLU A 309 29.07 0.62 -20.86
N MET A 310 28.76 0.49 -19.56
CA MET A 310 29.19 -0.62 -18.71
C MET A 310 28.05 -1.59 -18.39
N ARG A 311 26.88 -1.38 -18.96
CA ARG A 311 25.71 -2.25 -18.71
C ARG A 311 25.87 -3.56 -19.42
N PRO A 312 25.65 -4.69 -18.75
CA PRO A 312 25.51 -5.96 -19.42
C PRO A 312 24.34 -5.93 -20.41
N PRO A 313 24.49 -6.45 -21.63
CA PRO A 313 23.41 -6.47 -22.64
C PRO A 313 22.10 -7.08 -22.13
N GLU A 314 22.18 -8.10 -21.29
CA GLU A 314 21.01 -8.76 -20.68
C GLU A 314 20.13 -7.84 -19.80
N TRP A 315 20.65 -6.70 -19.35
CA TRP A 315 19.86 -5.72 -18.60
C TRP A 315 18.87 -4.97 -19.50
N ASP A 316 19.27 -4.72 -20.73
CA ASP A 316 18.37 -4.12 -21.71
C ASP A 316 17.27 -5.11 -22.09
N ASP A 317 17.58 -6.39 -22.19
CA ASP A 317 16.61 -7.45 -22.41
C ASP A 317 15.59 -7.54 -21.25
N LEU A 318 16.05 -7.51 -19.99
CA LEU A 318 15.18 -7.55 -18.81
C LEU A 318 14.26 -6.32 -18.75
N LEU A 319 14.75 -5.14 -19.06
CA LEU A 319 13.93 -3.93 -19.13
C LEU A 319 12.94 -4.00 -20.31
N PHE A 320 13.37 -4.53 -21.44
CA PHE A 320 12.52 -4.76 -22.59
C PHE A 320 11.39 -5.74 -22.25
N GLU A 321 11.68 -6.87 -21.62
CA GLU A 321 10.69 -7.83 -21.18
C GLU A 321 9.67 -7.20 -20.22
N ALA A 322 10.14 -6.42 -19.24
CA ALA A 322 9.26 -5.74 -18.30
C ALA A 322 8.33 -4.74 -19.02
N ARG A 323 8.86 -3.96 -19.98
CA ARG A 323 8.07 -3.04 -20.81
C ARG A 323 7.11 -3.78 -21.74
N ALA A 324 7.58 -4.84 -22.40
CA ALA A 324 6.78 -5.67 -23.30
C ALA A 324 5.65 -6.40 -22.59
N SER A 325 5.75 -6.61 -21.26
CA SER A 325 4.67 -7.22 -20.50
C SER A 325 3.40 -6.37 -20.49
N GLY A 326 3.52 -5.06 -20.73
CA GLY A 326 2.40 -4.12 -20.85
C GLY A 326 1.63 -3.87 -19.54
N PRO A 327 0.45 -3.26 -19.62
CA PRO A 327 -0.35 -2.91 -18.47
C PRO A 327 -0.93 -4.13 -17.74
N CYS A 328 -1.23 -3.97 -16.45
CA CYS A 328 -1.97 -4.90 -15.64
C CYS A 328 -3.43 -4.47 -15.54
N THR A 329 -4.37 -5.36 -15.87
CA THR A 329 -5.80 -5.12 -15.67
C THR A 329 -6.30 -5.94 -14.48
N ILE A 330 -6.96 -5.28 -13.55
CA ILE A 330 -7.67 -5.90 -12.43
C ILE A 330 -9.16 -5.61 -12.62
N ARG A 331 -9.96 -6.65 -12.78
CA ARG A 331 -11.42 -6.52 -12.92
C ARG A 331 -12.06 -6.25 -11.58
N LEU A 332 -13.13 -5.47 -11.58
CA LEU A 332 -13.91 -5.07 -10.40
C LEU A 332 -15.25 -5.80 -10.33
N ASP A 333 -15.60 -6.51 -11.40
CA ASP A 333 -16.76 -7.37 -11.42
C ASP A 333 -16.62 -8.44 -10.33
N HIS A 334 -17.58 -8.45 -9.45
CA HIS A 334 -17.77 -9.52 -8.48
C HIS A 334 -18.02 -10.78 -9.29
N GLY A 335 -17.01 -11.63 -9.44
CA GLY A 335 -17.14 -12.87 -10.18
C GLY A 335 -18.37 -13.63 -9.68
N GLY A 336 -19.36 -13.75 -10.55
CA GLY A 336 -20.51 -14.61 -10.35
C GLY A 336 -20.07 -16.07 -10.28
#